data_c7486001e44b45018fdcdf84f0bae07e
#
_entry.id   c7486001e44b45018fdcdf84f0bae07e
#
_cell.length_a   1.000
_cell.length_b   1.000
_cell.length_c   1.000
_cell.angle_alpha   90.00
_cell.angle_beta   90.00
_cell.angle_gamma   90.00
#
_symmetry.space_group_name_H-M   'P 1'
#
loop_
_entity.id
_entity.type
_entity.pdbx_description
1 polymer ?
#
loop_
_entity_poly.entity_id
_entity_poly.type
_entity_poly.pdbx_seq_one_letter_code
_entity_poly.pdbx_strand_id
1 'polypeptide(L)'
;MLGADLADETACSAMVQQIAADFGALDVLVLNASGGLELGADTDYPMRINRDAQIRLTELALPLMRPNGRIVFVTSHQAHFHDRVPVPDDYVPVAASKRAGEDALRAMQPMFDSRRVGFVVVSGDMIEGTIIVRLLQRRDPEAVDARRIHGDLPTIHEFASAIVAAATGPMPQDDTVYVGGQDFLAGVQELSCTPLS
;
A
#
# COMPACT_ATOMS: atom_id res chain seq x y z
N MET A 1 19.85 9.44 -6.86
CA MET A 1 18.45 9.03 -7.08
C MET A 1 18.42 8.19 -8.33
N LEU A 2 17.85 6.99 -8.28
CA LEU A 2 17.63 6.12 -9.44
C LEU A 2 16.17 6.26 -9.84
N GLY A 3 15.88 6.49 -11.11
CA GLY A 3 14.53 6.54 -11.67
C GLY A 3 14.28 5.28 -12.50
N ALA A 4 13.09 4.67 -12.33
CA ALA A 4 12.65 3.55 -13.15
C ALA A 4 11.14 3.67 -13.40
N ASP A 5 10.70 3.31 -14.59
CA ASP A 5 9.29 3.04 -14.85
C ASP A 5 8.97 1.66 -14.28
N LEU A 6 8.10 1.61 -13.28
CA LEU A 6 7.73 0.37 -12.62
C LEU A 6 6.86 -0.55 -13.48
N ALA A 7 6.26 -0.03 -14.56
CA ALA A 7 5.59 -0.84 -15.56
C ALA A 7 6.57 -1.57 -16.52
N ASP A 8 7.84 -1.15 -16.55
CA ASP A 8 8.91 -1.76 -17.36
C ASP A 8 9.74 -2.73 -16.50
N GLU A 9 9.69 -4.02 -16.83
CA GLU A 9 10.44 -5.07 -16.16
C GLU A 9 11.95 -4.89 -16.25
N THR A 10 12.43 -4.44 -17.41
CA THR A 10 13.86 -4.25 -17.64
C THR A 10 14.38 -3.08 -16.80
N ALA A 11 13.61 -1.98 -16.72
CA ALA A 11 13.95 -0.84 -15.90
C ALA A 11 13.97 -1.19 -14.40
N CYS A 12 12.99 -1.97 -13.93
CA CYS A 12 12.97 -2.47 -12.54
C CYS A 12 14.20 -3.35 -12.23
N SER A 13 14.53 -4.29 -13.12
CA SER A 13 15.69 -5.17 -12.97
C SER A 13 17.00 -4.39 -12.95
N ALA A 14 17.17 -3.45 -13.88
CA ALA A 14 18.36 -2.59 -13.94
C ALA A 14 18.52 -1.73 -12.68
N MET A 15 17.41 -1.17 -12.16
CA MET A 15 17.42 -0.40 -10.93
C MET A 15 17.87 -1.25 -9.73
N VAL A 16 17.34 -2.45 -9.56
CA VAL A 16 17.71 -3.32 -8.43
C VAL A 16 19.14 -3.82 -8.57
N GLN A 17 19.63 -4.13 -9.78
CA GLN A 17 21.03 -4.47 -10.04
C GLN A 17 21.97 -3.30 -9.69
N GLN A 18 21.59 -2.07 -10.01
CA GLN A 18 22.38 -0.90 -9.63
C GLN A 18 22.44 -0.72 -8.10
N ILE A 19 21.30 -0.93 -7.40
CA ILE A 19 21.27 -0.91 -5.93
C ILE A 19 22.21 -2.00 -5.36
N ALA A 20 22.20 -3.20 -5.94
CA ALA A 20 23.09 -4.27 -5.52
C ALA A 20 24.57 -3.91 -5.72
N ALA A 21 24.91 -3.27 -6.85
CA ALA A 21 26.28 -2.83 -7.14
C ALA A 21 26.75 -1.73 -6.21
N ASP A 22 25.88 -0.75 -5.91
CA ASP A 22 26.23 0.42 -5.12
C ASP A 22 26.27 0.14 -3.60
N PHE A 23 25.35 -0.70 -3.08
CA PHE A 23 25.14 -0.90 -1.65
C PHE A 23 25.32 -2.34 -1.17
N GLY A 24 25.26 -3.31 -2.07
CA GLY A 24 25.44 -4.73 -1.77
C GLY A 24 24.26 -5.41 -1.06
N ALA A 25 23.47 -4.66 -0.30
CA ALA A 25 22.33 -5.20 0.45
C ALA A 25 21.26 -4.14 0.72
N LEU A 26 20.05 -4.60 1.11
CA LEU A 26 18.93 -3.79 1.54
C LEU A 26 18.49 -4.18 2.96
N ASP A 27 18.13 -3.19 3.76
CA ASP A 27 17.52 -3.39 5.07
C ASP A 27 16.00 -3.19 5.02
N VAL A 28 15.53 -2.27 4.17
CA VAL A 28 14.10 -1.91 4.05
C VAL A 28 13.71 -1.74 2.58
N LEU A 29 12.56 -2.32 2.21
CA LEU A 29 11.87 -2.08 0.94
C LEU A 29 10.50 -1.47 1.24
N VAL A 30 10.26 -0.24 0.79
CA VAL A 30 8.94 0.42 0.92
C VAL A 30 8.24 0.42 -0.44
N LEU A 31 7.17 -0.33 -0.54
CA LEU A 31 6.31 -0.45 -1.71
C LEU A 31 5.18 0.58 -1.62
N ASN A 32 5.46 1.81 -2.01
CA ASN A 32 4.54 2.95 -1.89
C ASN A 32 4.01 3.46 -3.23
N ALA A 33 4.64 3.10 -4.35
CA ALA A 33 4.18 3.54 -5.67
C ALA A 33 2.78 3.01 -5.97
N SER A 34 1.93 3.87 -6.52
CA SER A 34 0.54 3.54 -6.87
C SER A 34 0.13 4.34 -8.11
N GLY A 35 -0.78 3.79 -8.90
CA GLY A 35 -1.35 4.44 -10.09
C GLY A 35 -2.74 3.91 -10.40
N GLY A 36 -3.34 4.42 -11.49
CA GLY A 36 -4.63 3.97 -12.00
C GLY A 36 -5.77 4.99 -11.88
N LEU A 37 -5.48 6.21 -11.41
CA LEU A 37 -6.41 7.35 -11.47
C LEU A 37 -6.10 8.32 -12.61
N GLU A 38 -5.12 8.02 -13.42
CA GLU A 38 -4.70 8.83 -14.57
C GLU A 38 -5.75 8.77 -15.67
N LEU A 39 -6.10 9.94 -16.22
CA LEU A 39 -7.04 10.02 -17.31
C LEU A 39 -6.45 9.36 -18.58
N GLY A 40 -7.19 8.41 -19.16
CA GLY A 40 -6.78 7.72 -20.38
C GLY A 40 -5.75 6.59 -20.18
N ALA A 41 -5.50 6.19 -18.95
CA ALA A 41 -4.71 4.98 -18.69
C ALA A 41 -5.43 3.73 -19.21
N ASP A 42 -4.66 2.73 -19.64
CA ASP A 42 -5.19 1.40 -19.98
C ASP A 42 -5.96 0.80 -18.81
N THR A 43 -6.99 0.01 -19.09
CA THR A 43 -7.79 -0.69 -18.09
C THR A 43 -6.96 -1.61 -17.18
N ASP A 44 -5.85 -2.15 -17.70
CA ASP A 44 -4.95 -3.04 -16.97
C ASP A 44 -3.85 -2.29 -16.20
N TYR A 45 -3.72 -0.98 -16.40
CA TYR A 45 -2.66 -0.19 -15.77
C TYR A 45 -2.68 -0.25 -14.24
N PRO A 46 -3.84 -0.17 -13.54
CA PRO A 46 -3.87 -0.32 -12.10
C PRO A 46 -3.28 -1.66 -11.62
N MET A 47 -3.60 -2.77 -12.30
CA MET A 47 -3.03 -4.09 -11.98
C MET A 47 -1.53 -4.14 -12.19
N ARG A 48 -1.04 -3.62 -13.30
CA ARG A 48 0.41 -3.60 -13.60
C ARG A 48 1.21 -2.85 -12.53
N ILE A 49 0.69 -1.73 -12.01
CA ILE A 49 1.43 -0.91 -11.04
C ILE A 49 1.20 -1.36 -9.60
N ASN A 50 -0.05 -1.65 -9.22
CA ASN A 50 -0.39 -1.88 -7.82
C ASN A 50 -0.25 -3.35 -7.39
N ARG A 51 -0.15 -4.29 -8.34
CA ARG A 51 0.09 -5.70 -8.08
C ARG A 51 1.40 -6.20 -8.71
N ASP A 52 1.50 -6.19 -10.04
CA ASP A 52 2.58 -6.90 -10.75
C ASP A 52 3.95 -6.25 -10.49
N ALA A 53 4.02 -4.92 -10.52
CA ALA A 53 5.25 -4.19 -10.20
C ALA A 53 5.68 -4.41 -8.74
N GLN A 54 4.73 -4.47 -7.79
CA GLN A 54 5.02 -4.69 -6.37
C GLN A 54 5.59 -6.09 -6.12
N ILE A 55 4.99 -7.12 -6.75
CA ILE A 55 5.49 -8.50 -6.70
C ILE A 55 6.89 -8.57 -7.29
N ARG A 56 7.08 -8.04 -8.49
CA ARG A 56 8.37 -8.04 -9.20
C ARG A 56 9.46 -7.35 -8.39
N LEU A 57 9.20 -6.15 -7.87
CA LEU A 57 10.18 -5.45 -7.04
C LEU A 57 10.55 -6.27 -5.79
N THR A 58 9.57 -6.92 -5.19
CA THR A 58 9.79 -7.79 -4.04
C THR A 58 10.67 -8.99 -4.41
N GLU A 59 10.38 -9.68 -5.49
CA GLU A 59 11.17 -10.83 -5.98
C GLU A 59 12.61 -10.44 -6.31
N LEU A 60 12.81 -9.29 -6.95
CA LEU A 60 14.12 -8.77 -7.30
C LEU A 60 14.92 -8.32 -6.07
N ALA A 61 14.26 -7.67 -5.11
CA ALA A 61 14.92 -7.10 -3.93
C ALA A 61 15.16 -8.13 -2.82
N LEU A 62 14.29 -9.13 -2.67
CA LEU A 62 14.36 -10.12 -1.59
C LEU A 62 15.72 -10.83 -1.47
N PRO A 63 16.42 -11.20 -2.57
CA PRO A 63 17.78 -11.77 -2.49
C PRO A 63 18.81 -10.85 -1.88
N LEU A 64 18.60 -9.53 -1.94
CA LEU A 64 19.50 -8.49 -1.40
C LEU A 64 19.17 -8.13 0.04
N MET A 65 18.00 -8.52 0.54
CA MET A 65 17.56 -8.14 1.87
C MET A 65 18.34 -8.88 2.96
N ARG A 66 18.77 -8.11 3.97
CA ARG A 66 19.41 -8.68 5.15
C ARG A 66 18.41 -9.42 6.05
N PRO A 67 18.85 -10.41 6.81
CA PRO A 67 18.04 -10.97 7.88
C PRO A 67 17.59 -9.88 8.86
N ASN A 68 16.34 -9.94 9.29
CA ASN A 68 15.62 -8.92 10.07
C ASN A 68 15.32 -7.62 9.29
N GLY A 69 15.52 -7.62 7.97
CA GLY A 69 15.02 -6.57 7.08
C GLY A 69 13.50 -6.52 7.04
N ARG A 70 12.96 -5.46 6.44
CA ARG A 70 11.53 -5.21 6.41
C ARG A 70 11.02 -4.83 5.03
N ILE A 71 9.92 -5.45 4.62
CA ILE A 71 9.11 -5.02 3.47
C ILE A 71 7.87 -4.31 4.02
N VAL A 72 7.63 -3.09 3.57
CA VAL A 72 6.44 -2.30 3.95
C VAL A 72 5.60 -2.07 2.70
N PHE A 73 4.39 -2.60 2.69
CA PHE A 73 3.41 -2.36 1.62
C PHE A 73 2.42 -1.28 2.03
N VAL A 74 2.31 -0.23 1.23
CA VAL A 74 1.45 0.92 1.51
C VAL A 74 0.14 0.83 0.72
N THR A 75 -0.98 0.85 1.43
CA THR A 75 -2.32 0.73 0.87
C THR A 75 -3.28 1.76 1.48
N SER A 76 -4.55 1.72 1.10
CA SER A 76 -5.63 2.51 1.71
C SER A 76 -6.63 1.60 2.41
N HIS A 77 -7.40 2.14 3.36
CA HIS A 77 -8.47 1.39 4.03
C HIS A 77 -9.47 0.81 3.03
N GLN A 78 -9.86 1.59 2.02
CA GLN A 78 -10.79 1.16 0.98
C GLN A 78 -10.23 -0.01 0.13
N ALA A 79 -8.92 -0.06 -0.09
CA ALA A 79 -8.29 -1.17 -0.79
C ALA A 79 -8.08 -2.37 0.13
N HIS A 80 -7.59 -2.15 1.35
CA HIS A 80 -7.37 -3.20 2.35
C HIS A 80 -8.66 -3.98 2.69
N PHE A 81 -9.78 -3.26 2.77
CA PHE A 81 -11.10 -3.82 3.06
C PHE A 81 -12.02 -3.89 1.83
N HIS A 82 -11.45 -3.92 0.62
CA HIS A 82 -12.19 -3.84 -0.65
C HIS A 82 -13.42 -4.74 -0.71
N ASP A 83 -13.34 -5.96 -0.21
CA ASP A 83 -14.43 -6.94 -0.24
C ASP A 83 -15.45 -6.77 0.90
N ARG A 84 -15.24 -5.81 1.81
CA ARG A 84 -16.04 -5.62 3.03
C ARG A 84 -16.74 -4.28 3.10
N VAL A 85 -16.31 -3.31 2.30
CA VAL A 85 -16.82 -1.94 2.35
C VAL A 85 -17.16 -1.43 0.95
N PRO A 86 -18.14 -0.53 0.82
CA PRO A 86 -18.39 0.17 -0.44
C PRO A 86 -17.18 1.00 -0.84
N VAL A 87 -16.83 0.96 -2.13
CA VAL A 87 -15.77 1.74 -2.74
C VAL A 87 -16.37 2.60 -3.84
N PRO A 88 -16.04 3.90 -3.95
CA PRO A 88 -16.50 4.73 -5.06
C PRO A 88 -16.15 4.12 -6.42
N ASP A 89 -17.08 4.18 -7.39
CA ASP A 89 -16.96 3.50 -8.68
C ASP A 89 -15.67 3.83 -9.43
N ASP A 90 -15.24 5.08 -9.39
CA ASP A 90 -14.02 5.55 -10.04
C ASP A 90 -12.73 5.08 -9.31
N TYR A 91 -12.83 4.65 -8.06
CA TYR A 91 -11.72 4.12 -7.27
C TYR A 91 -11.68 2.57 -7.24
N VAL A 92 -12.75 1.89 -7.63
CA VAL A 92 -12.82 0.41 -7.63
C VAL A 92 -11.63 -0.26 -8.31
N PRO A 93 -11.19 0.13 -9.53
CA PRO A 93 -10.05 -0.52 -10.18
C PRO A 93 -8.75 -0.38 -9.38
N VAL A 94 -8.53 0.78 -8.74
CA VAL A 94 -7.35 1.02 -7.91
C VAL A 94 -7.43 0.22 -6.61
N ALA A 95 -8.58 0.23 -5.93
CA ALA A 95 -8.76 -0.51 -4.69
C ALA A 95 -8.61 -2.02 -4.91
N ALA A 96 -9.24 -2.57 -5.95
CA ALA A 96 -9.15 -3.98 -6.32
C ALA A 96 -7.71 -4.39 -6.65
N SER A 97 -6.98 -3.58 -7.43
CA SER A 97 -5.60 -3.88 -7.80
C SER A 97 -4.64 -3.81 -6.61
N LYS A 98 -4.83 -2.86 -5.69
CA LYS A 98 -4.05 -2.78 -4.44
C LYS A 98 -4.37 -3.94 -3.50
N ARG A 99 -5.64 -4.36 -3.41
CA ARG A 99 -6.03 -5.55 -2.67
C ARG A 99 -5.35 -6.80 -3.24
N ALA A 100 -5.41 -6.99 -4.55
CA ALA A 100 -4.76 -8.11 -5.22
C ALA A 100 -3.22 -8.09 -5.01
N GLY A 101 -2.60 -6.92 -4.96
CA GLY A 101 -1.18 -6.76 -4.62
C GLY A 101 -0.87 -7.19 -3.19
N GLU A 102 -1.68 -6.75 -2.23
CA GLU A 102 -1.56 -7.15 -0.82
C GLU A 102 -1.70 -8.66 -0.66
N ASP A 103 -2.71 -9.28 -1.26
CA ASP A 103 -2.96 -10.72 -1.17
C ASP A 103 -1.80 -11.53 -1.77
N ALA A 104 -1.28 -11.09 -2.92
CA ALA A 104 -0.14 -11.73 -3.55
C ALA A 104 1.13 -11.65 -2.68
N LEU A 105 1.41 -10.49 -2.08
CA LEU A 105 2.56 -10.31 -1.18
C LEU A 105 2.38 -11.12 0.11
N ARG A 106 1.19 -11.20 0.69
CA ARG A 106 0.90 -12.07 1.84
C ARG A 106 1.11 -13.55 1.51
N ALA A 107 0.77 -13.97 0.29
CA ALA A 107 1.04 -15.33 -0.17
C ALA A 107 2.55 -15.66 -0.28
N MET A 108 3.42 -14.63 -0.36
CA MET A 108 4.88 -14.80 -0.35
C MET A 108 5.45 -14.95 1.08
N GLN A 109 4.64 -14.95 2.14
CA GLN A 109 5.11 -15.05 3.53
C GLN A 109 6.12 -16.19 3.78
N PRO A 110 5.95 -17.43 3.23
CA PRO A 110 6.95 -18.49 3.41
C PRO A 110 8.34 -18.13 2.84
N MET A 111 8.39 -17.31 1.78
CA MET A 111 9.65 -16.82 1.23
C MET A 111 10.29 -15.78 2.16
N PHE A 112 9.49 -14.89 2.73
CA PHE A 112 9.94 -13.89 3.71
C PHE A 112 10.49 -14.56 4.97
N ASP A 113 9.78 -15.53 5.51
CA ASP A 113 10.17 -16.29 6.70
C ASP A 113 11.51 -17.04 6.48
N SER A 114 11.67 -17.68 5.31
CA SER A 114 12.91 -18.40 4.96
C SER A 114 14.15 -17.50 4.95
N ARG A 115 13.95 -16.18 4.73
CA ARG A 115 15.01 -15.16 4.73
C ARG A 115 15.04 -14.32 6.00
N ARG A 116 14.13 -14.56 6.94
CA ARG A 116 13.94 -13.76 8.16
C ARG A 116 13.69 -12.29 7.84
N VAL A 117 12.85 -12.02 6.83
CA VAL A 117 12.41 -10.69 6.44
C VAL A 117 10.98 -10.50 6.93
N GLY A 118 10.69 -9.40 7.61
CA GLY A 118 9.34 -9.07 8.03
C GLY A 118 8.54 -8.41 6.91
N PHE A 119 7.24 -8.69 6.86
CA PHE A 119 6.29 -8.01 5.96
C PHE A 119 5.25 -7.27 6.79
N VAL A 120 5.04 -5.99 6.50
CA VAL A 120 4.04 -5.14 7.19
C VAL A 120 3.23 -4.38 6.15
N VAL A 121 1.92 -4.35 6.35
CA VAL A 121 1.00 -3.50 5.60
C VAL A 121 0.75 -2.21 6.38
N VAL A 122 0.87 -1.06 5.71
CA VAL A 122 0.43 0.22 6.25
C VAL A 122 -0.78 0.68 5.47
N SER A 123 -1.93 0.61 6.11
CA SER A 123 -3.21 1.01 5.54
C SER A 123 -3.57 2.41 6.05
N GLY A 124 -3.79 3.34 5.12
CA GLY A 124 -4.16 4.72 5.43
C GLY A 124 -5.59 5.05 5.05
N ASP A 125 -6.17 5.96 5.80
CA ASP A 125 -7.38 6.66 5.44
C ASP A 125 -7.11 7.70 4.32
N MET A 126 -8.02 8.61 4.05
CA MET A 126 -7.75 9.82 3.26
C MET A 126 -6.65 10.63 3.97
N ILE A 127 -5.56 10.93 3.28
CA ILE A 127 -4.43 11.66 3.84
C ILE A 127 -4.49 13.13 3.39
N GLU A 128 -4.64 14.05 4.34
CA GLU A 128 -4.71 15.49 4.09
C GLU A 128 -3.51 15.97 3.26
N GLY A 129 -3.78 16.83 2.27
CA GLY A 129 -2.75 17.44 1.43
C GLY A 129 -2.23 16.56 0.28
N THR A 130 -2.67 15.31 0.15
CA THR A 130 -2.31 14.45 -0.99
C THR A 130 -3.04 14.88 -2.28
N ILE A 131 -2.47 14.50 -3.42
CA ILE A 131 -3.10 14.73 -4.73
C ILE A 131 -4.48 14.06 -4.78
N ILE A 132 -4.63 12.89 -4.20
CA ILE A 132 -5.88 12.12 -4.18
C ILE A 132 -6.98 12.90 -3.46
N VAL A 133 -6.72 13.40 -2.25
CA VAL A 133 -7.71 14.20 -1.50
C VAL A 133 -8.05 15.47 -2.24
N ARG A 134 -7.07 16.14 -2.89
CA ARG A 134 -7.31 17.32 -3.71
C ARG A 134 -8.18 17.03 -4.95
N LEU A 135 -8.01 15.88 -5.58
CA LEU A 135 -8.83 15.44 -6.70
C LEU A 135 -10.25 15.11 -6.24
N LEU A 136 -10.40 14.35 -5.14
CA LEU A 136 -11.70 14.06 -4.54
C LEU A 136 -12.42 15.34 -4.14
N GLN A 137 -11.74 16.27 -3.49
CA GLN A 137 -12.33 17.56 -3.08
C GLN A 137 -12.84 18.41 -4.26
N ARG A 138 -12.33 18.19 -5.48
CA ARG A 138 -12.82 18.84 -6.69
C ARG A 138 -13.97 18.08 -7.38
N ARG A 139 -13.98 16.74 -7.28
CA ARG A 139 -14.95 15.87 -7.97
C ARG A 139 -16.17 15.56 -7.11
N ASP A 140 -15.94 15.32 -5.84
CA ASP A 140 -16.93 14.94 -4.83
C ASP A 140 -16.54 15.55 -3.47
N PRO A 141 -16.76 16.87 -3.29
CA PRO A 141 -16.46 17.55 -2.04
C PRO A 141 -17.28 16.99 -0.87
N GLU A 142 -18.51 16.51 -1.13
CA GLU A 142 -19.40 15.97 -0.10
C GLU A 142 -18.82 14.72 0.54
N ALA A 143 -18.14 13.85 -0.23
CA ALA A 143 -17.49 12.66 0.31
C ALA A 143 -16.32 13.01 1.26
N VAL A 144 -15.54 14.05 0.93
CA VAL A 144 -14.44 14.50 1.79
C VAL A 144 -14.97 15.16 3.05
N ASP A 145 -16.02 15.99 2.93
CA ASP A 145 -16.66 16.67 4.07
C ASP A 145 -17.36 15.66 4.98
N ALA A 146 -18.06 14.68 4.42
CA ALA A 146 -18.67 13.59 5.19
C ALA A 146 -17.61 12.81 6.00
N ARG A 147 -16.43 12.55 5.40
CA ARG A 147 -15.35 11.89 6.13
C ARG A 147 -14.80 12.79 7.28
N ARG A 148 -14.71 14.10 7.09
CA ARG A 148 -14.24 15.05 8.11
C ARG A 148 -15.19 15.20 9.30
N ILE A 149 -16.49 14.89 9.15
CA ILE A 149 -17.45 14.83 10.26
C ILE A 149 -17.00 13.80 11.31
N HIS A 150 -16.31 12.75 10.89
CA HIS A 150 -15.81 11.67 11.77
C HIS A 150 -14.40 11.94 12.32
N GLY A 151 -13.90 13.16 12.22
CA GLY A 151 -12.60 13.58 12.73
C GLY A 151 -11.64 14.07 11.66
N ASP A 152 -10.53 14.65 12.09
CA ASP A 152 -9.50 15.19 11.19
C ASP A 152 -8.86 14.08 10.34
N LEU A 153 -8.50 14.45 9.10
CA LEU A 153 -7.73 13.57 8.24
C LEU A 153 -6.28 13.49 8.73
N PRO A 154 -5.65 12.31 8.72
CA PRO A 154 -4.22 12.20 9.00
C PRO A 154 -3.41 13.05 8.01
N THR A 155 -2.38 13.68 8.51
CA THR A 155 -1.45 14.46 7.69
C THR A 155 -0.47 13.56 6.95
N ILE A 156 0.15 14.07 5.89
CA ILE A 156 1.26 13.38 5.19
C ILE A 156 2.38 13.02 6.17
N HIS A 157 2.65 13.89 7.16
CA HIS A 157 3.70 13.66 8.14
C HIS A 157 3.38 12.50 9.09
N GLU A 158 2.15 12.42 9.59
CA GLU A 158 1.69 11.30 10.43
C GLU A 158 1.74 9.98 9.66
N PHE A 159 1.28 9.99 8.40
CA PHE A 159 1.32 8.80 7.55
C PHE A 159 2.76 8.35 7.26
N ALA A 160 3.65 9.28 6.91
CA ALA A 160 5.06 8.98 6.68
C ALA A 160 5.74 8.45 7.96
N SER A 161 5.42 9.03 9.13
CA SER A 161 5.94 8.57 10.42
C SER A 161 5.48 7.14 10.73
N ALA A 162 4.24 6.77 10.41
CA ALA A 162 3.75 5.41 10.57
C ALA A 162 4.49 4.42 9.63
N ILE A 163 4.78 4.82 8.38
CA ILE A 163 5.59 4.01 7.45
C ILE A 163 7.00 3.79 8.01
N VAL A 164 7.64 4.83 8.54
CA VAL A 164 8.97 4.73 9.16
C VAL A 164 8.92 3.82 10.39
N ALA A 165 7.92 3.96 11.24
CA ALA A 165 7.74 3.09 12.42
C ALA A 165 7.51 1.63 12.01
N ALA A 166 6.71 1.37 10.96
CA ALA A 166 6.52 0.04 10.40
C ALA A 166 7.82 -0.55 9.83
N ALA A 167 8.68 0.28 9.25
CA ALA A 167 9.96 -0.14 8.67
C ALA A 167 11.03 -0.47 9.73
N THR A 168 11.05 0.23 10.86
CA THR A 168 12.18 0.22 11.80
C THR A 168 11.81 -0.25 13.22
N GLY A 169 10.51 -0.25 13.55
CA GLY A 169 10.01 -0.63 14.87
C GLY A 169 9.75 -2.14 15.03
N PRO A 170 9.18 -2.55 16.17
CA PRO A 170 8.74 -3.93 16.38
C PRO A 170 7.65 -4.31 15.37
N MET A 171 7.51 -5.62 15.10
CA MET A 171 6.42 -6.12 14.24
C MET A 171 5.07 -5.83 14.91
N PRO A 172 4.09 -5.27 14.17
CA PRO A 172 2.72 -5.17 14.65
C PRO A 172 2.12 -6.56 14.89
N GLN A 173 1.16 -6.66 15.82
CA GLN A 173 0.56 -7.94 16.19
C GLN A 173 -0.12 -8.64 15.01
N ASP A 174 -0.77 -7.89 14.12
CA ASP A 174 -1.52 -8.40 12.95
C ASP A 174 -0.81 -8.07 11.62
N ASP A 175 0.50 -7.81 11.64
CA ASP A 175 1.31 -7.41 10.48
C ASP A 175 0.70 -6.22 9.70
N THR A 176 -0.15 -5.42 10.35
CA THR A 176 -0.85 -4.29 9.75
C THR A 176 -0.88 -3.10 10.70
N VAL A 177 -0.59 -1.92 10.15
CA VAL A 177 -0.72 -0.62 10.83
C VAL A 177 -1.81 0.18 10.15
N TYR A 178 -2.77 0.65 10.93
CA TYR A 178 -3.86 1.52 10.46
C TYR A 178 -3.59 2.97 10.84
N VAL A 179 -3.76 3.89 9.88
CA VAL A 179 -3.51 5.32 10.09
C VAL A 179 -4.77 6.12 9.76
N GLY A 180 -5.38 6.70 10.78
CA GLY A 180 -6.65 7.43 10.68
C GLY A 180 -7.87 6.51 10.58
N GLY A 181 -9.04 7.13 10.36
CA GLY A 181 -10.27 6.40 10.07
C GLY A 181 -10.80 5.51 11.18
N GLN A 182 -10.71 5.90 12.45
CA GLN A 182 -11.12 5.06 13.59
C GLN A 182 -12.59 4.63 13.50
N ASP A 183 -13.49 5.53 13.08
CA ASP A 183 -14.91 5.20 12.93
C ASP A 183 -15.15 4.25 11.75
N PHE A 184 -14.38 4.42 10.65
CA PHE A 184 -14.41 3.48 9.53
C PHE A 184 -13.97 2.08 9.98
N LEU A 185 -12.88 2.00 10.74
CA LEU A 185 -12.35 0.73 11.26
C LEU A 185 -13.34 0.06 12.22
N ALA A 186 -14.01 0.83 13.09
CA ALA A 186 -15.05 0.34 13.97
C ALA A 186 -16.23 -0.25 13.17
N GLY A 187 -16.69 0.46 12.12
CA GLY A 187 -17.76 -0.03 11.25
C GLY A 187 -17.38 -1.33 10.50
N VAL A 188 -16.14 -1.47 10.06
CA VAL A 188 -15.66 -2.73 9.44
C VAL A 188 -15.67 -3.89 10.43
N GLN A 189 -15.32 -3.65 11.70
CA GLN A 189 -15.36 -4.69 12.75
C GLN A 189 -16.80 -5.15 13.04
N GLU A 190 -17.76 -4.23 13.09
CA GLU A 190 -19.18 -4.55 13.29
C GLU A 190 -19.74 -5.43 12.15
N LEU A 191 -19.39 -5.11 10.89
CA LEU A 191 -19.79 -5.92 9.72
C LEU A 191 -19.20 -7.35 9.79
N SER A 192 -18.02 -7.51 10.38
CA SER A 192 -17.36 -8.82 10.52
C SER A 192 -17.96 -9.68 11.64
N CYS A 193 -18.67 -9.06 12.58
CA CYS A 193 -19.30 -9.76 13.74
C CYS A 193 -20.77 -10.14 13.49
N THR A 194 -21.36 -9.74 12.35
CA THR A 194 -22.74 -10.09 12.03
C THR A 194 -22.77 -11.46 11.34
N PRO A 195 -23.32 -12.54 11.95
CA PRO A 195 -23.40 -13.84 11.32
C PRO A 195 -24.32 -13.74 10.10
N LEU A 196 -23.90 -14.32 9.00
CA LEU A 196 -24.73 -14.52 7.80
C LEU A 196 -25.94 -15.37 8.21
N SER A 197 -27.10 -14.75 8.23
CA SER A 197 -28.40 -15.38 8.50
C SER A 197 -28.92 -16.15 7.27
#